data_ce67b4c247d73decfa863f9b6433b5eb
#
_entry.id   ce67b4c247d73decfa863f9b6433b5eb
#
_cell.length_a   1.000
_cell.length_b   1.000
_cell.length_c   1.000
_cell.angle_alpha   90.00
_cell.angle_beta   90.00
_cell.angle_gamma   90.00
#
_symmetry.space_group_name_H-M   'P 1'
#
loop_
_entity.id
_entity.type
_entity.pdbx_description
1 polymer ?
#
loop_
_entity_poly.entity_id
_entity_poly.type
_entity_poly.pdbx_seq_one_letter_code
_entity_poly.pdbx_strand_id
1 'polypeptide(L)'
;YDLVNEMNYRLKQLDTSTGMLKQAGVQKANTEALYRQELAKEILNRRAEGMPVTIIADVCRGQPRIAKLKTNRDIADSTYQAIIESINSQKLAIRVLEAQIAREWTSGQGNL
;
A
#
# COMPACT_ATOMS: atom_id res chain seq x y z
N TYR A 1 9.16 14.84 -29.66
CA TYR A 1 8.43 14.59 -28.41
C TYR A 1 6.93 14.73 -28.62
N ASP A 2 6.20 13.71 -28.23
CA ASP A 2 4.76 13.65 -28.43
C ASP A 2 4.04 13.56 -27.07
N LEU A 3 3.28 14.60 -26.73
CA LEU A 3 2.53 14.67 -25.47
C LEU A 3 1.43 13.60 -25.37
N VAL A 4 0.84 13.21 -26.49
CA VAL A 4 -0.17 12.17 -26.51
C VAL A 4 0.45 10.80 -26.16
N ASN A 5 1.62 10.50 -26.69
CA ASN A 5 2.35 9.28 -26.35
C ASN A 5 2.77 9.27 -24.88
N GLU A 6 3.22 10.42 -24.37
CA GLU A 6 3.54 10.59 -22.94
C GLU A 6 2.30 10.32 -22.08
N MET A 7 1.15 10.87 -22.47
CA MET A 7 -0.12 10.64 -21.75
C MET A 7 -0.50 9.15 -21.74
N ASN A 8 -0.41 8.49 -22.88
CA ASN A 8 -0.72 7.06 -22.97
C ASN A 8 0.20 6.22 -22.11
N TYR A 9 1.48 6.55 -22.06
CA TYR A 9 2.46 5.88 -21.21
C TYR A 9 2.09 6.04 -19.72
N ARG A 10 1.76 7.26 -19.30
CA ARG A 10 1.39 7.54 -17.90
C ARG A 10 0.09 6.87 -17.48
N LEU A 11 -0.89 6.81 -18.37
CA LEU A 11 -2.15 6.10 -18.11
C LEU A 11 -1.92 4.59 -17.95
N LYS A 12 -1.02 4.01 -18.74
CA LYS A 12 -0.62 2.61 -18.59
C LYS A 12 0.06 2.36 -17.25
N GLN A 13 0.96 3.26 -16.83
CA GLN A 13 1.62 3.15 -15.53
C GLN A 13 0.61 3.23 -14.38
N LEU A 14 -0.37 4.13 -14.49
CA LEU A 14 -1.42 4.26 -13.50
C LEU A 14 -2.25 2.99 -13.38
N ASP A 15 -2.62 2.39 -14.50
CA ASP A 15 -3.36 1.14 -14.53
C ASP A 15 -2.58 0.00 -13.87
N THR A 16 -1.29 -0.12 -14.18
CA THR A 16 -0.39 -1.09 -13.52
C THR A 16 -0.34 -0.88 -12.01
N SER A 17 -0.19 0.37 -11.57
CA SER A 17 -0.14 0.71 -10.14
C SER A 17 -1.44 0.39 -9.43
N THR A 18 -2.58 0.56 -10.10
CA THR A 18 -3.90 0.20 -9.56
C THR A 18 -4.00 -1.31 -9.32
N GLY A 19 -3.47 -2.12 -10.25
CA GLY A 19 -3.37 -3.57 -10.06
C GLY A 19 -2.47 -3.95 -8.89
N MET A 20 -1.34 -3.27 -8.74
CA MET A 20 -0.44 -3.46 -7.61
C MET A 20 -1.10 -3.09 -6.27
N LEU A 21 -1.91 -2.04 -6.25
CA LEU A 21 -2.65 -1.63 -5.05
C LEU A 21 -3.60 -2.73 -4.59
N LYS A 22 -4.31 -3.36 -5.52
CA LYS A 22 -5.22 -4.47 -5.21
C LYS A 22 -4.46 -5.63 -4.55
N GLN A 23 -3.33 -6.02 -5.12
CA GLN A 23 -2.49 -7.10 -4.57
C GLN A 23 -1.93 -6.72 -3.19
N ALA A 24 -1.44 -5.50 -3.05
CA ALA A 24 -0.92 -5.01 -1.77
C ALA A 24 -2.01 -4.95 -0.70
N GLY A 25 -3.25 -4.62 -1.06
CA GLY A 25 -4.39 -4.64 -0.17
C GLY A 25 -4.72 -6.04 0.34
N VAL A 26 -4.66 -7.04 -0.53
CA VAL A 26 -4.85 -8.46 -0.15
C VAL A 26 -3.74 -8.88 0.82
N GLN A 27 -2.50 -8.54 0.51
CA GLN A 27 -1.35 -8.88 1.37
C GLN A 27 -1.46 -8.21 2.74
N LYS A 28 -1.87 -6.94 2.78
CA LYS A 28 -2.12 -6.20 4.02
C LYS A 28 -3.17 -6.91 4.88
N ALA A 29 -4.29 -7.31 4.28
CA ALA A 29 -5.37 -7.99 4.98
C ALA A 29 -4.93 -9.37 5.49
N ASN A 30 -4.21 -10.13 4.69
CA ASN A 30 -3.76 -11.48 5.06
C ASN A 30 -2.72 -11.45 6.18
N THR A 31 -1.76 -10.54 6.12
CA THR A 31 -0.72 -10.41 7.16
C THR A 31 -1.31 -9.93 8.47
N GLU A 32 -2.27 -9.03 8.44
CA GLU A 32 -3.00 -8.57 9.63
C GLU A 32 -3.78 -9.71 10.27
N ALA A 33 -4.54 -10.47 9.48
CA ALA A 33 -5.32 -11.60 9.97
C ALA A 33 -4.43 -12.67 10.59
N LEU A 34 -3.33 -13.02 9.94
CA LEU A 34 -2.41 -14.03 10.44
C LEU A 34 -1.77 -13.61 11.76
N TYR A 35 -1.31 -12.37 11.87
CA TYR A 35 -0.74 -11.85 13.10
C TYR A 35 -1.75 -11.93 14.26
N ARG A 36 -2.97 -11.46 14.04
CA ARG A 36 -4.02 -11.46 15.06
C ARG A 36 -4.38 -12.87 15.52
N GLN A 37 -4.53 -13.81 14.58
CA GLN A 37 -4.86 -15.20 14.88
C GLN A 37 -3.76 -15.90 15.69
N GLU A 38 -2.52 -15.74 15.25
CA GLU A 38 -1.39 -16.39 15.93
C GLU A 38 -1.10 -15.77 17.29
N LEU A 39 -1.26 -14.46 17.43
CA LEU A 39 -1.15 -13.79 18.72
C LEU A 39 -2.23 -14.29 19.71
N ALA A 40 -3.46 -14.40 19.24
CA ALA A 40 -4.57 -14.89 20.08
C ALA A 40 -4.32 -16.33 20.55
N LYS A 41 -3.85 -17.21 19.67
CA LYS A 41 -3.49 -18.58 20.03
C LYS A 41 -2.38 -18.63 21.08
N GLU A 42 -1.34 -17.81 20.90
CA GLU A 42 -0.22 -17.78 21.84
C GLU A 42 -0.68 -17.28 23.21
N ILE A 43 -1.52 -16.26 23.26
CA ILE A 43 -2.08 -15.73 24.51
C ILE A 43 -2.88 -16.81 25.24
N LEU A 44 -3.73 -17.55 24.52
CA LEU A 44 -4.52 -18.63 25.12
C LEU A 44 -3.63 -19.77 25.66
N ASN A 45 -2.57 -20.13 24.93
CA ASN A 45 -1.62 -21.16 25.37
C ASN A 45 -0.88 -20.74 26.65
N ARG A 46 -0.40 -19.50 26.69
CA ARG A 46 0.31 -18.98 27.88
C ARG A 46 -0.61 -18.84 29.07
N ARG A 47 -1.85 -18.44 28.84
CA ARG A 47 -2.87 -18.37 29.88
C ARG A 47 -3.19 -19.74 30.48
N ALA A 48 -3.29 -20.77 29.64
CA ALA A 48 -3.49 -22.14 30.08
C ALA A 48 -2.30 -22.67 30.90
N GLU A 49 -1.10 -22.19 30.64
CA GLU A 49 0.12 -22.52 31.40
C GLU A 49 0.21 -21.78 32.74
N GLY A 50 -0.73 -20.87 33.04
CA GLY A 50 -0.77 -20.12 34.29
C GLY A 50 -0.01 -18.80 34.29
N MET A 51 0.37 -18.28 33.12
CA MET A 51 1.06 -16.98 33.03
C MET A 51 0.13 -15.86 33.56
N PRO A 52 0.66 -14.91 34.36
CA PRO A 52 -0.15 -13.78 34.85
C PRO A 52 -0.73 -12.94 33.72
N VAL A 53 -2.02 -12.59 33.83
CA VAL A 53 -2.76 -11.84 32.82
C VAL A 53 -2.13 -10.47 32.54
N THR A 54 -1.51 -9.86 33.54
CA THR A 54 -0.90 -8.52 33.41
C THR A 54 0.28 -8.45 32.46
N ILE A 55 1.00 -9.55 32.24
CA ILE A 55 2.22 -9.57 31.39
C ILE A 55 2.05 -10.41 30.14
N ILE A 56 0.97 -11.20 30.03
CA ILE A 56 0.82 -12.22 28.99
C ILE A 56 0.89 -11.63 27.58
N ALA A 57 0.21 -10.52 27.34
CA ALA A 57 0.18 -9.89 26.01
C ALA A 57 1.56 -9.41 25.57
N ASP A 58 2.32 -8.78 26.46
CA ASP A 58 3.66 -8.30 26.14
C ASP A 58 4.65 -9.42 25.91
N VAL A 59 4.58 -10.48 26.73
CA VAL A 59 5.42 -11.67 26.55
C VAL A 59 5.13 -12.33 25.20
N CYS A 60 3.87 -12.48 24.81
CA CYS A 60 3.47 -13.09 23.55
C CYS A 60 3.93 -12.24 22.36
N ARG A 61 3.78 -10.92 22.42
CA ARG A 61 4.26 -10.01 21.36
C ARG A 61 5.77 -10.05 21.20
N GLY A 62 6.51 -10.32 22.26
CA GLY A 62 7.96 -10.46 22.24
C GLY A 62 8.49 -11.81 21.74
N GLN A 63 7.61 -12.78 21.55
CA GLN A 63 8.01 -14.07 20.97
C GLN A 63 8.52 -13.86 19.55
N PRO A 64 9.70 -14.43 19.17
CA PRO A 64 10.27 -14.18 17.84
C PRO A 64 9.30 -14.47 16.69
N ARG A 65 8.55 -15.56 16.78
CA ARG A 65 7.56 -15.92 15.76
C ARG A 65 6.46 -14.86 15.62
N ILE A 66 5.92 -14.40 16.74
CA ILE A 66 4.84 -13.39 16.76
C ILE A 66 5.37 -12.02 16.32
N ALA A 67 6.56 -11.63 16.80
CA ALA A 67 7.21 -10.39 16.41
C ALA A 67 7.49 -10.34 14.90
N LYS A 68 7.88 -11.46 14.29
CA LYS A 68 8.08 -11.56 12.85
C LYS A 68 6.76 -11.35 12.09
N LEU A 69 5.66 -11.94 12.55
CA LEU A 69 4.36 -11.75 11.94
C LEU A 69 3.90 -10.29 12.02
N LYS A 70 4.18 -9.61 13.13
CA LYS A 70 3.93 -8.18 13.27
C LYS A 70 4.75 -7.36 12.27
N THR A 71 6.03 -7.68 12.11
CA THR A 71 6.90 -7.04 11.14
C THR A 71 6.38 -7.22 9.73
N ASN A 72 5.96 -8.42 9.35
CA ASN A 72 5.37 -8.69 8.04
C ASN A 72 4.10 -7.85 7.80
N ARG A 73 3.25 -7.74 8.82
CA ARG A 73 2.06 -6.88 8.78
C ARG A 73 2.43 -5.42 8.57
N ASP A 74 3.40 -4.91 9.30
CA ASP A 74 3.81 -3.52 9.24
C ASP A 74 4.44 -3.18 7.87
N ILE A 75 5.24 -4.11 7.31
CA ILE A 75 5.81 -3.97 5.97
C ILE A 75 4.70 -3.94 4.91
N ALA A 76 3.73 -4.86 5.01
CA ALA A 76 2.61 -4.91 4.06
C ALA A 76 1.77 -3.62 4.11
N ASP A 77 1.53 -3.07 5.29
CA ASP A 77 0.85 -1.79 5.46
C ASP A 77 1.63 -0.64 4.84
N SER A 78 2.93 -0.55 5.12
CA SER A 78 3.80 0.48 4.55
C SER A 78 3.85 0.40 3.02
N THR A 79 3.92 -0.81 2.46
CA THR A 79 3.89 -1.03 1.01
C THR A 79 2.58 -0.54 0.41
N TYR A 80 1.46 -0.87 1.04
CA TYR A 80 0.14 -0.42 0.61
C TYR A 80 0.05 1.11 0.59
N GLN A 81 0.48 1.78 1.66
CA GLN A 81 0.48 3.24 1.74
C GLN A 81 1.39 3.88 0.69
N ALA A 82 2.58 3.32 0.46
CA ALA A 82 3.51 3.81 -0.56
C ALA A 82 2.91 3.74 -1.97
N ILE A 83 2.18 2.68 -2.28
CA ILE A 83 1.51 2.53 -3.58
C ILE A 83 0.40 3.57 -3.73
N ILE A 84 -0.39 3.84 -2.68
CA ILE A 84 -1.42 4.89 -2.70
C ILE A 84 -0.79 6.25 -3.01
N GLU A 85 0.30 6.59 -2.35
CA GLU A 85 1.00 7.86 -2.58
C GLU A 85 1.58 7.94 -4.00
N SER A 86 2.12 6.84 -4.51
CA SER A 86 2.61 6.75 -5.89
C SER A 86 1.47 7.00 -6.89
N ILE A 87 0.31 6.40 -6.68
CA ILE A 87 -0.88 6.60 -7.52
C ILE A 87 -1.31 8.08 -7.51
N ASN A 88 -1.33 8.70 -6.33
CA ASN A 88 -1.69 10.10 -6.20
C ASN A 88 -0.70 11.01 -6.95
N SER A 89 0.60 10.72 -6.87
CA SER A 89 1.63 11.44 -7.64
C SER A 89 1.46 11.26 -9.14
N GLN A 90 1.14 10.04 -9.59
CA GLN A 90 0.88 9.76 -11.01
C GLN A 90 -0.35 10.51 -11.51
N LYS A 91 -1.42 10.57 -10.72
CA LYS A 91 -2.63 11.33 -11.07
C LYS A 91 -2.32 12.82 -11.20
N LEU A 92 -1.50 13.36 -10.30
CA LEU A 92 -1.08 14.75 -10.35
C LEU A 92 -0.27 15.03 -11.62
N ALA A 93 0.68 14.17 -11.96
CA ALA A 93 1.49 14.29 -13.17
C ALA A 93 0.62 14.26 -14.44
N ILE A 94 -0.40 13.41 -14.46
CA ILE A 94 -1.37 13.33 -15.57
C ILE A 94 -2.15 14.63 -15.69
N ARG A 95 -2.61 15.23 -14.59
CA ARG A 95 -3.32 16.52 -14.63
C ARG A 95 -2.45 17.65 -15.16
N VAL A 96 -1.17 17.67 -14.76
CA VAL A 96 -0.21 18.66 -15.27
C VAL A 96 -0.02 18.49 -16.78
N LEU A 97 0.10 17.26 -17.24
CA LEU A 97 0.27 16.94 -18.66
C LEU A 97 -1.00 17.29 -19.46
N GLU A 98 -2.19 17.03 -18.93
CA GLU A 98 -3.46 17.42 -19.53
C GLU A 98 -3.53 18.94 -19.73
N ALA A 99 -3.15 19.71 -18.73
CA ALA A 99 -3.11 21.17 -18.79
C ALA A 99 -2.11 21.65 -19.85
N GLN A 100 -0.95 21.01 -19.97
CA GLN A 100 0.04 21.33 -20.99
C GLN A 100 -0.49 21.05 -22.40
N ILE A 101 -1.12 19.90 -22.61
CA ILE A 101 -1.75 19.53 -23.89
C ILE A 101 -2.83 20.56 -24.27
N ALA A 102 -3.68 20.93 -23.32
CA ALA A 102 -4.71 21.95 -23.56
C ALA A 102 -4.13 23.30 -23.95
N ARG A 103 -3.05 23.74 -23.30
CA ARG A 103 -2.38 25.00 -23.64
C ARG A 103 -1.79 24.96 -25.04
N GLU A 104 -1.13 23.88 -25.42
CA GLU A 104 -0.55 23.73 -26.76
C GLU A 104 -1.61 23.67 -27.85
N TRP A 105 -2.73 22.98 -27.57
CA TRP A 105 -3.87 22.96 -28.50
C TRP A 105 -4.45 24.36 -28.72
N THR A 106 -4.69 25.10 -27.64
CA THR A 106 -5.19 26.47 -27.71
C THR A 106 -4.23 27.41 -28.44
N SER A 107 -2.91 27.30 -28.16
CA SER A 107 -1.88 28.08 -28.84
C SER A 107 -1.83 27.78 -30.33
N GLY A 108 -1.93 26.51 -30.72
CA GLY A 108 -1.99 26.10 -32.13
C GLY A 108 -3.21 26.65 -32.86
N GLN A 109 -4.37 26.65 -32.23
CA GLN A 109 -5.59 27.24 -32.79
C GLN A 109 -5.52 28.75 -32.89
N GLY A 110 -4.90 29.42 -31.91
CA GLY A 110 -4.73 30.87 -31.90
C GLY A 110 -3.82 31.37 -33.03
N ASN A 111 -2.98 30.52 -33.60
CA ASN A 111 -2.07 30.83 -34.70
C ASN A 111 -2.71 30.63 -36.09
N LEU A 112 -3.92 30.13 -36.15
CA LEU A 112 -4.66 29.96 -37.39
C LEU A 112 -5.43 31.24 -37.74
#